data_d1822bcd6c9c442d63cbb7c11934592d
#
_entry.id   d1822bcd6c9c442d63cbb7c11934592d
#
_cell.length_a   1.000
_cell.length_b   1.000
_cell.length_c   1.000
_cell.angle_alpha   90.00
_cell.angle_beta   90.00
_cell.angle_gamma   90.00
#
_symmetry.space_group_name_H-M   'P 1'
#
loop_
_entity.id
_entity.type
_entity.pdbx_description
1 polymer ?
#
loop_
_entity_poly.entity_id
_entity_poly.type
_entity_poly.pdbx_seq_one_letter_code
_entity_poly.pdbx_strand_id
1 'polypeptide(L)'
;MQQINRRHFFKVIGIASVGAMSLNAKETPQNNSTKPTYKTASIIDIGRCDGCKDLGTPKCVQACQNKNLPNFPNPISNIPYYFPRKIYEDYSKDRDNISRLTPYNWTYIENLILDTPQGQQEVFIPRRCMHCDDPTCQKICPFGVISKDENGAVSIDDTFCFGGAKCRDVCPWGIPQRQAGVGIYLKIAPKLAGGGAMYKCDSCADLLAKNQAPACETSCPKGAITFGKRDEIFKKAQEITESYKQKAQMQGTYIYGDTQNGGTSTLYVSPIPFEILDNALNQKYSFTKEKPQKVGIPHLNLEVKNFVSSDSALIKSVLLAPVVGAIAGGIAIAKSNKGDKNAK
;
A
#
# COMPACT_ATOMS: atom_id res chain seq x y z
N MET A 1 16.23 22.07 -20.09
CA MET A 1 16.68 20.68 -19.92
C MET A 1 15.44 19.80 -19.76
N GLN A 2 15.09 19.04 -20.81
CA GLN A 2 13.93 18.14 -20.78
C GLN A 2 14.25 16.93 -19.88
N GLN A 3 13.42 16.68 -18.90
CA GLN A 3 13.53 15.48 -18.04
C GLN A 3 13.23 14.25 -18.88
N ILE A 4 14.22 13.40 -19.09
CA ILE A 4 14.07 12.11 -19.76
C ILE A 4 13.33 11.19 -18.81
N ASN A 5 12.10 10.86 -19.15
CA ASN A 5 11.24 9.95 -18.38
C ASN A 5 11.82 8.52 -18.45
N ARG A 6 11.97 7.84 -17.31
CA ARG A 6 12.55 6.48 -17.19
C ARG A 6 11.90 5.45 -18.13
N ARG A 7 10.62 5.62 -18.46
CA ARG A 7 9.92 4.79 -19.46
C ARG A 7 10.49 4.93 -20.88
N HIS A 8 11.07 6.08 -21.22
CA HIS A 8 11.71 6.30 -22.53
C HIS A 8 13.06 5.62 -22.61
N PHE A 9 13.82 5.60 -21.51
CA PHE A 9 15.14 4.98 -21.42
C PHE A 9 15.09 3.46 -21.67
N PHE A 10 14.14 2.75 -21.05
CA PHE A 10 13.97 1.31 -21.27
C PHE A 10 13.41 0.95 -22.65
N LYS A 11 12.61 1.82 -23.27
CA LYS A 11 12.18 1.62 -24.68
C LYS A 11 13.35 1.70 -25.66
N VAL A 12 14.33 2.56 -25.41
CA VAL A 12 15.48 2.74 -26.31
C VAL A 12 16.48 1.58 -26.19
N ILE A 13 16.68 1.01 -25.00
CA ILE A 13 17.60 -0.12 -24.80
C ILE A 13 16.98 -1.45 -25.28
N GLY A 14 15.65 -1.63 -25.18
CA GLY A 14 14.96 -2.83 -25.65
C GLY A 14 14.90 -3.00 -27.18
N ILE A 15 15.12 -1.93 -27.94
CA ILE A 15 15.03 -1.95 -29.43
C ILE A 15 16.34 -2.42 -30.09
N ALA A 16 17.46 -2.43 -29.34
CA ALA A 16 18.77 -2.77 -29.91
C ALA A 16 19.06 -4.29 -29.98
N SER A 17 18.22 -5.18 -29.48
CA SER A 17 18.50 -6.61 -29.38
C SER A 17 17.48 -7.60 -29.93
N VAL A 18 16.39 -7.14 -30.59
CA VAL A 18 15.46 -8.08 -31.26
C VAL A 18 15.08 -7.55 -32.63
N GLY A 19 15.50 -8.27 -33.65
CA GLY A 19 15.14 -8.03 -35.04
C GLY A 19 13.62 -8.06 -35.25
N ALA A 20 13.18 -7.22 -36.17
CA ALA A 20 11.83 -6.95 -36.59
C ALA A 20 10.88 -8.17 -36.58
N MET A 21 9.92 -8.17 -35.65
CA MET A 21 8.61 -8.78 -35.82
C MET A 21 7.57 -7.67 -35.72
N SER A 22 7.00 -7.34 -36.86
CA SER A 22 5.85 -6.44 -36.95
C SER A 22 4.63 -7.12 -36.32
N LEU A 23 4.33 -6.74 -35.10
CA LEU A 23 3.04 -7.05 -34.48
C LEU A 23 2.08 -5.90 -34.78
N ASN A 24 1.13 -6.15 -35.68
CA ASN A 24 -0.06 -5.33 -35.82
C ASN A 24 -0.81 -5.34 -34.48
N ALA A 25 -0.59 -4.33 -33.66
CA ALA A 25 -1.43 -4.06 -32.50
C ALA A 25 -2.80 -3.61 -33.03
N LYS A 26 -3.80 -4.49 -32.97
CA LYS A 26 -5.20 -4.08 -33.09
C LYS A 26 -5.45 -3.01 -32.03
N GLU A 27 -5.82 -1.82 -32.49
CA GLU A 27 -6.35 -0.77 -31.62
C GLU A 27 -7.59 -1.31 -30.91
N THR A 28 -7.49 -1.44 -29.59
CA THR A 28 -8.66 -1.70 -28.74
C THR A 28 -9.57 -0.47 -28.82
N PRO A 29 -10.89 -0.63 -29.02
CA PRO A 29 -11.78 0.52 -29.09
C PRO A 29 -11.65 1.35 -27.82
N GLN A 30 -11.32 2.63 -27.97
CA GLN A 30 -11.38 3.61 -26.89
C GLN A 30 -12.84 3.74 -26.48
N ASN A 31 -13.16 3.12 -25.35
CA ASN A 31 -14.45 3.33 -24.71
C ASN A 31 -14.46 4.79 -24.21
N ASN A 32 -15.27 5.66 -24.81
CA ASN A 32 -15.51 7.04 -24.41
C ASN A 32 -16.27 7.10 -23.07
N SER A 33 -15.70 6.52 -22.01
CA SER A 33 -16.11 6.84 -20.66
C SER A 33 -15.43 8.16 -20.30
N THR A 34 -16.23 9.19 -20.03
CA THR A 34 -15.77 10.49 -19.54
C THR A 34 -14.98 10.24 -18.25
N LYS A 35 -13.63 10.21 -18.36
CA LYS A 35 -12.74 10.09 -17.21
C LYS A 35 -12.98 11.26 -16.27
N PRO A 36 -13.08 11.05 -14.97
CA PRO A 36 -13.16 12.15 -14.03
C PRO A 36 -11.93 13.04 -14.19
N THR A 37 -12.16 14.33 -14.35
CA THR A 37 -11.12 15.34 -14.57
C THR A 37 -10.49 15.87 -13.28
N TYR A 38 -10.82 15.27 -12.14
CA TYR A 38 -10.39 15.74 -10.82
C TYR A 38 -9.77 14.61 -9.99
N LYS A 39 -8.81 14.97 -9.14
CA LYS A 39 -8.25 14.05 -8.14
C LYS A 39 -9.29 13.74 -7.08
N THR A 40 -9.40 12.48 -6.71
CA THR A 40 -10.29 11.98 -5.65
C THR A 40 -9.52 11.85 -4.35
N ALA A 41 -10.19 12.16 -3.25
CA ALA A 41 -9.74 11.84 -1.91
C ALA A 41 -10.89 11.22 -1.10
N SER A 42 -10.60 10.79 0.11
CA SER A 42 -11.60 10.22 1.00
C SER A 42 -11.39 10.66 2.44
N ILE A 43 -12.49 10.75 3.18
CA ILE A 43 -12.50 10.88 4.64
C ILE A 43 -12.90 9.53 5.24
N ILE A 44 -12.23 9.15 6.29
CA ILE A 44 -12.62 8.12 7.25
C ILE A 44 -12.91 8.83 8.57
N ASP A 45 -14.18 8.96 8.89
CA ASP A 45 -14.65 9.60 10.12
C ASP A 45 -14.75 8.56 11.24
N ILE A 46 -13.75 8.55 12.13
CA ILE A 46 -13.68 7.61 13.26
C ILE A 46 -14.84 7.82 14.24
N GLY A 47 -15.30 9.06 14.41
CA GLY A 47 -16.41 9.35 15.31
C GLY A 47 -17.76 8.80 14.83
N ARG A 48 -17.89 8.46 13.55
CA ARG A 48 -19.08 7.84 12.97
C ARG A 48 -18.97 6.32 12.83
N CYS A 49 -17.76 5.76 12.90
CA CYS A 49 -17.55 4.34 12.74
C CYS A 49 -17.88 3.58 14.02
N ASP A 50 -18.86 2.68 13.97
CA ASP A 50 -19.23 1.77 15.07
C ASP A 50 -18.67 0.34 14.90
N GLY A 51 -17.76 0.14 13.91
CA GLY A 51 -17.20 -1.17 13.59
C GLY A 51 -18.22 -2.15 13.01
N CYS A 52 -19.45 -1.74 12.79
CA CYS A 52 -20.57 -2.64 12.44
C CYS A 52 -20.73 -3.80 13.43
N LYS A 53 -20.46 -3.58 14.74
CA LYS A 53 -20.37 -4.62 15.77
C LYS A 53 -21.61 -5.50 15.88
N ASP A 54 -22.78 -4.94 15.57
CA ASP A 54 -24.06 -5.66 15.62
C ASP A 54 -24.38 -6.43 14.32
N LEU A 55 -23.53 -6.30 13.28
CA LEU A 55 -23.76 -6.88 11.95
C LEU A 55 -22.78 -8.03 11.62
N GLY A 56 -21.98 -8.49 12.57
CA GLY A 56 -20.95 -9.50 12.38
C GLY A 56 -19.77 -8.96 11.58
N THR A 57 -19.66 -9.28 10.29
CA THR A 57 -18.58 -8.74 9.45
C THR A 57 -18.83 -7.27 9.10
N PRO A 58 -17.85 -6.38 9.29
CA PRO A 58 -17.97 -4.98 8.91
C PRO A 58 -18.30 -4.82 7.42
N LYS A 59 -19.33 -4.02 7.12
CA LYS A 59 -19.87 -3.94 5.75
C LYS A 59 -18.89 -3.42 4.72
N CYS A 60 -18.03 -2.47 5.09
CA CYS A 60 -16.97 -1.98 4.20
C CYS A 60 -15.91 -3.06 3.89
N VAL A 61 -15.61 -3.95 4.85
CA VAL A 61 -14.69 -5.07 4.66
C VAL A 61 -15.33 -6.10 3.74
N GLN A 62 -16.56 -6.51 4.03
CA GLN A 62 -17.32 -7.45 3.21
C GLN A 62 -17.47 -6.98 1.75
N ALA A 63 -17.83 -5.70 1.56
CA ALA A 63 -17.98 -5.12 0.23
C ALA A 63 -16.65 -5.04 -0.54
N CYS A 64 -15.54 -4.72 0.16
CA CYS A 64 -14.21 -4.74 -0.43
C CYS A 64 -13.80 -6.15 -0.86
N GLN A 65 -14.02 -7.16 -0.02
CA GLN A 65 -13.74 -8.56 -0.34
C GLN A 65 -14.58 -9.04 -1.54
N ASN A 66 -15.88 -8.80 -1.53
CA ASN A 66 -16.80 -9.22 -2.60
C ASN A 66 -16.40 -8.59 -3.95
N LYS A 67 -16.10 -7.30 -3.96
CA LYS A 67 -15.67 -6.57 -5.17
C LYS A 67 -14.35 -7.10 -5.71
N ASN A 68 -13.41 -7.45 -4.84
CA ASN A 68 -12.06 -7.84 -5.24
C ASN A 68 -11.86 -9.37 -5.31
N LEU A 69 -12.90 -10.16 -5.06
CA LEU A 69 -12.82 -11.63 -5.11
C LEU A 69 -12.20 -12.16 -6.41
N PRO A 70 -12.50 -11.62 -7.61
CA PRO A 70 -11.88 -12.06 -8.86
C PRO A 70 -10.38 -11.76 -8.95
N ASN A 71 -9.90 -10.78 -8.18
CA ASN A 71 -8.51 -10.32 -8.17
C ASN A 71 -7.68 -10.96 -7.05
N PHE A 72 -8.30 -11.79 -6.22
CA PHE A 72 -7.58 -12.45 -5.13
C PHE A 72 -6.61 -13.50 -5.67
N PRO A 73 -5.42 -13.59 -5.07
CA PRO A 73 -4.41 -14.53 -5.54
C PRO A 73 -4.87 -15.98 -5.39
N ASN A 74 -4.54 -16.81 -6.41
CA ASN A 74 -4.73 -18.24 -6.36
C ASN A 74 -3.37 -18.95 -6.45
N PRO A 75 -2.73 -19.26 -5.31
CA PRO A 75 -1.38 -19.81 -5.29
C PRO A 75 -1.35 -21.27 -5.74
N ILE A 76 -0.19 -21.66 -6.29
CA ILE A 76 0.10 -23.06 -6.59
C ILE A 76 0.19 -23.89 -5.30
N SER A 77 -0.09 -25.19 -5.37
CA SER A 77 0.21 -26.14 -4.30
C SER A 77 1.72 -26.38 -4.23
N ASN A 78 2.25 -26.63 -3.01
CA ASN A 78 3.68 -26.79 -2.74
C ASN A 78 4.49 -25.55 -3.09
N ILE A 79 4.16 -24.43 -2.44
CA ILE A 79 4.83 -23.15 -2.62
C ILE A 79 6.29 -23.26 -2.18
N PRO A 80 7.30 -23.02 -3.08
CA PRO A 80 8.70 -23.03 -2.70
C PRO A 80 9.07 -21.80 -1.86
N TYR A 81 10.11 -21.89 -1.04
CA TYR A 81 10.62 -20.77 -0.27
C TYR A 81 11.13 -19.65 -1.18
N TYR A 82 10.91 -18.39 -0.74
CA TYR A 82 11.46 -17.22 -1.41
C TYR A 82 12.95 -17.08 -1.14
N PHE A 83 13.75 -17.23 -2.17
CA PHE A 83 15.20 -17.03 -2.11
C PHE A 83 15.56 -15.53 -2.32
N PRO A 84 16.56 -14.97 -1.62
CA PRO A 84 17.46 -15.60 -0.63
C PRO A 84 16.95 -15.58 0.81
N ARG A 85 15.85 -14.84 1.09
CA ARG A 85 15.38 -14.57 2.45
C ARG A 85 14.73 -15.77 3.14
N LYS A 86 14.40 -16.83 2.40
CA LYS A 86 13.63 -17.99 2.88
C LYS A 86 12.34 -17.63 3.61
N ILE A 87 11.70 -16.52 3.20
CA ILE A 87 10.45 -16.06 3.76
C ILE A 87 9.30 -16.83 3.11
N TYR A 88 8.37 -17.30 3.94
CA TYR A 88 7.16 -17.95 3.52
C TYR A 88 5.96 -17.10 3.94
N GLU A 89 5.30 -16.46 2.99
CA GLU A 89 4.11 -15.63 3.20
C GLU A 89 2.96 -16.23 2.41
N ASP A 90 2.24 -17.13 3.04
CA ASP A 90 1.06 -17.78 2.48
C ASP A 90 -0.16 -17.54 3.37
N TYR A 91 -1.11 -16.80 2.84
CA TYR A 91 -2.39 -16.49 3.48
C TYR A 91 -3.55 -17.26 2.84
N SER A 92 -3.27 -18.22 1.93
CA SER A 92 -4.31 -18.93 1.19
C SER A 92 -5.22 -19.81 2.07
N LYS A 93 -4.70 -20.21 3.24
CA LYS A 93 -5.45 -20.97 4.26
C LYS A 93 -6.15 -20.08 5.30
N ASP A 94 -5.93 -18.77 5.24
CA ASP A 94 -6.43 -17.79 6.19
C ASP A 94 -7.10 -16.62 5.44
N ARG A 95 -7.86 -16.96 4.38
CA ARG A 95 -8.53 -15.98 3.51
C ARG A 95 -9.61 -15.19 4.22
N ASP A 96 -10.24 -15.79 5.21
CA ASP A 96 -11.34 -15.22 5.99
C ASP A 96 -10.86 -14.32 7.14
N ASN A 97 -9.54 -14.17 7.30
CA ASN A 97 -8.98 -13.31 8.33
C ASN A 97 -9.22 -11.83 8.01
N ILE A 98 -10.15 -11.22 8.72
CA ILE A 98 -10.52 -9.81 8.59
C ILE A 98 -9.90 -8.92 9.67
N SER A 99 -9.03 -9.46 10.54
CA SER A 99 -8.44 -8.72 11.68
C SER A 99 -7.21 -7.89 11.30
N ARG A 100 -6.74 -7.98 10.05
CA ARG A 100 -5.54 -7.30 9.55
C ARG A 100 -5.56 -7.20 8.03
N LEU A 101 -4.64 -6.41 7.45
CA LEU A 101 -4.41 -6.44 6.01
C LEU A 101 -3.72 -7.74 5.60
N THR A 102 -4.23 -8.37 4.56
CA THR A 102 -3.68 -9.56 3.91
C THR A 102 -3.84 -9.41 2.39
N PRO A 103 -3.26 -10.30 1.56
CA PRO A 103 -3.57 -10.34 0.13
C PRO A 103 -5.04 -10.56 -0.20
N TYR A 104 -5.83 -11.09 0.74
CA TYR A 104 -7.27 -11.37 0.61
C TYR A 104 -8.15 -10.39 1.38
N ASN A 105 -7.55 -9.45 2.12
CA ASN A 105 -8.26 -8.47 2.93
C ASN A 105 -7.57 -7.11 2.84
N TRP A 106 -8.05 -6.23 1.95
CA TRP A 106 -7.39 -4.95 1.63
C TRP A 106 -7.86 -3.79 2.50
N THR A 107 -8.88 -4.03 3.31
CA THR A 107 -9.34 -3.14 4.37
C THR A 107 -9.80 -3.95 5.57
N TYR A 108 -9.56 -3.46 6.78
CA TYR A 108 -10.05 -4.07 8.02
C TYR A 108 -10.44 -2.97 9.02
N ILE A 109 -11.15 -3.36 10.07
CA ILE A 109 -11.49 -2.46 11.16
C ILE A 109 -10.55 -2.77 12.34
N GLU A 110 -9.74 -1.78 12.70
CA GLU A 110 -8.99 -1.81 13.97
C GLU A 110 -9.96 -1.47 15.09
N ASN A 111 -10.01 -2.29 16.14
CA ASN A 111 -10.76 -2.01 17.37
C ASN A 111 -9.77 -1.65 18.48
N LEU A 112 -9.88 -0.46 19.04
CA LEU A 112 -9.11 -0.01 20.20
C LEU A 112 -10.05 0.16 21.39
N ILE A 113 -9.58 -0.23 22.57
CA ILE A 113 -10.23 0.05 23.85
C ILE A 113 -9.40 1.13 24.53
N LEU A 114 -10.03 2.25 24.82
CA LEU A 114 -9.42 3.39 25.49
C LEU A 114 -9.97 3.50 26.91
N ASP A 115 -9.07 3.62 27.87
CA ASP A 115 -9.46 3.97 29.23
C ASP A 115 -9.68 5.49 29.30
N THR A 116 -10.89 5.88 29.62
CA THR A 116 -11.28 7.29 29.78
C THR A 116 -11.78 7.53 31.21
N PRO A 117 -11.83 8.79 31.69
CA PRO A 117 -12.41 9.11 33.01
C PRO A 117 -13.85 8.63 33.18
N GLN A 118 -14.57 8.42 32.07
CA GLN A 118 -15.96 7.97 32.04
C GLN A 118 -16.08 6.44 31.92
N GLY A 119 -14.98 5.71 31.88
CA GLY A 119 -14.91 4.26 31.69
C GLY A 119 -14.25 3.87 30.36
N GLN A 120 -14.35 2.61 29.99
CA GLN A 120 -13.79 2.11 28.75
C GLN A 120 -14.62 2.53 27.54
N GLN A 121 -13.95 3.05 26.52
CA GLN A 121 -14.55 3.43 25.25
C GLN A 121 -13.95 2.58 24.12
N GLU A 122 -14.82 1.95 23.34
CA GLU A 122 -14.42 1.30 22.08
C GLU A 122 -14.32 2.30 20.94
N VAL A 123 -13.23 2.21 20.17
CA VAL A 123 -12.98 3.03 18.98
C VAL A 123 -12.68 2.13 17.81
N PHE A 124 -13.38 2.32 16.70
CA PHE A 124 -13.27 1.53 15.49
C PHE A 124 -12.65 2.35 14.37
N ILE A 125 -11.55 1.87 13.80
CA ILE A 125 -10.77 2.60 12.80
C ILE A 125 -10.66 1.75 11.53
N PRO A 126 -11.35 2.10 10.44
CA PRO A 126 -11.16 1.46 9.14
C PRO A 126 -9.74 1.69 8.63
N ARG A 127 -8.98 0.61 8.38
CA ARG A 127 -7.57 0.68 7.95
C ARG A 127 -7.43 0.17 6.52
N ARG A 128 -6.80 0.97 5.66
CA ARG A 128 -6.54 0.64 4.26
C ARG A 128 -5.38 1.48 3.71
N CYS A 129 -5.12 1.40 2.40
CA CYS A 129 -4.08 2.22 1.78
C CYS A 129 -4.37 3.72 1.93
N MET A 130 -3.30 4.50 2.20
CA MET A 130 -3.37 5.96 2.35
C MET A 130 -3.41 6.69 1.01
N HIS A 131 -3.06 6.03 -0.10
CA HIS A 131 -2.98 6.65 -1.44
C HIS A 131 -2.20 7.96 -1.43
N CYS A 132 -0.92 7.87 -1.04
CA CYS A 132 -0.01 9.00 -0.83
C CYS A 132 0.04 9.93 -2.05
N ASP A 133 0.19 11.23 -1.80
CA ASP A 133 0.36 12.22 -2.87
C ASP A 133 1.64 11.98 -3.64
N ASP A 134 2.69 11.64 -2.92
CA ASP A 134 3.99 11.24 -3.44
C ASP A 134 4.32 9.80 -3.01
N PRO A 135 3.82 8.75 -3.72
CA PRO A 135 3.90 7.38 -3.27
C PRO A 135 5.32 6.83 -3.37
N THR A 136 5.98 6.67 -2.22
CA THR A 136 7.31 6.04 -2.11
C THR A 136 7.33 4.62 -2.68
N CYS A 137 6.24 3.87 -2.51
CA CYS A 137 6.10 2.52 -3.05
C CYS A 137 6.17 2.48 -4.58
N GLN A 138 5.64 3.49 -5.27
CA GLN A 138 5.74 3.62 -6.73
C GLN A 138 7.18 3.92 -7.14
N LYS A 139 7.83 4.86 -6.44
CA LYS A 139 9.19 5.32 -6.78
C LYS A 139 10.25 4.23 -6.63
N ILE A 140 10.10 3.37 -5.62
CA ILE A 140 11.07 2.32 -5.33
C ILE A 140 10.87 1.06 -6.19
N CYS A 141 9.73 0.90 -6.86
CA CYS A 141 9.44 -0.30 -7.63
C CYS A 141 10.34 -0.38 -8.87
N PRO A 142 11.28 -1.33 -8.96
CA PRO A 142 12.20 -1.42 -10.09
C PRO A 142 11.50 -1.86 -11.38
N PHE A 143 10.34 -2.49 -11.26
CA PHE A 143 9.58 -3.02 -12.40
C PHE A 143 8.47 -2.07 -12.88
N GLY A 144 8.26 -0.94 -12.18
CA GLY A 144 7.26 0.04 -12.56
C GLY A 144 5.81 -0.45 -12.49
N VAL A 145 5.54 -1.53 -11.76
CA VAL A 145 4.20 -2.14 -11.65
C VAL A 145 3.27 -1.40 -10.69
N ILE A 146 3.76 -0.37 -10.02
CA ILE A 146 2.94 0.48 -9.16
C ILE A 146 2.72 1.81 -9.88
N SER A 147 1.46 2.16 -10.06
CA SER A 147 1.05 3.40 -10.73
C SER A 147 0.14 4.22 -9.83
N LYS A 148 0.18 5.53 -10.02
CA LYS A 148 -0.83 6.46 -9.52
C LYS A 148 -1.58 7.00 -10.74
N ASP A 149 -2.89 6.83 -10.74
CA ASP A 149 -3.74 7.30 -11.83
C ASP A 149 -4.10 8.79 -11.70
N GLU A 150 -4.84 9.30 -12.67
CA GLU A 150 -5.29 10.70 -12.71
C GLU A 150 -6.23 11.03 -11.54
N ASN A 151 -6.98 10.05 -11.04
CA ASN A 151 -7.86 10.19 -9.89
C ASN A 151 -7.11 10.17 -8.55
N GLY A 152 -5.81 9.87 -8.56
CA GLY A 152 -4.98 9.78 -7.36
C GLY A 152 -4.95 8.39 -6.72
N ALA A 153 -5.62 7.40 -7.30
CA ALA A 153 -5.53 6.03 -6.82
C ALA A 153 -4.14 5.44 -7.11
N VAL A 154 -3.55 4.80 -6.11
CA VAL A 154 -2.28 4.09 -6.25
C VAL A 154 -2.58 2.61 -6.34
N SER A 155 -2.24 1.97 -7.46
CA SER A 155 -2.55 0.57 -7.76
C SER A 155 -1.29 -0.25 -8.00
N ILE A 156 -1.39 -1.56 -7.84
CA ILE A 156 -0.34 -2.53 -8.15
C ILE A 156 -0.85 -3.42 -9.29
N ASP A 157 -0.09 -3.52 -10.37
CA ASP A 157 -0.29 -4.56 -11.38
C ASP A 157 0.41 -5.84 -10.89
N ASP A 158 -0.37 -6.77 -10.38
CA ASP A 158 0.12 -8.04 -9.84
C ASP A 158 0.60 -9.01 -10.92
N THR A 159 0.17 -8.82 -12.18
CA THR A 159 0.55 -9.64 -13.35
C THR A 159 2.08 -9.62 -13.56
N PHE A 160 2.70 -8.45 -13.42
CA PHE A 160 4.14 -8.26 -13.59
C PHE A 160 4.88 -8.02 -12.26
N CYS A 161 4.22 -8.24 -11.14
CA CYS A 161 4.82 -8.07 -9.83
C CYS A 161 5.74 -9.26 -9.49
N PHE A 162 6.99 -8.96 -9.12
CA PHE A 162 7.97 -9.96 -8.70
C PHE A 162 7.93 -10.26 -7.19
N GLY A 163 7.01 -9.68 -6.44
CA GLY A 163 6.83 -9.98 -5.02
C GLY A 163 8.02 -9.62 -4.13
N GLY A 164 8.89 -8.72 -4.56
CA GLY A 164 10.11 -8.32 -3.82
C GLY A 164 9.85 -7.56 -2.52
N ALA A 165 8.61 -7.21 -2.23
CA ALA A 165 8.11 -6.52 -1.03
C ALA A 165 8.78 -5.17 -0.70
N LYS A 166 9.58 -4.59 -1.61
CA LYS A 166 10.20 -3.28 -1.39
C LYS A 166 9.18 -2.16 -1.19
N CYS A 167 8.04 -2.25 -1.86
CA CYS A 167 6.93 -1.33 -1.68
C CYS A 167 6.35 -1.37 -0.25
N ARG A 168 6.39 -2.53 0.43
CA ARG A 168 6.04 -2.66 1.85
C ARG A 168 7.13 -2.10 2.76
N ASP A 169 8.39 -2.43 2.45
CA ASP A 169 9.55 -2.01 3.28
C ASP A 169 9.66 -0.48 3.37
N VAL A 170 9.31 0.24 2.29
CA VAL A 170 9.35 1.72 2.26
C VAL A 170 8.01 2.38 2.59
N CYS A 171 6.94 1.61 2.70
CA CYS A 171 5.65 2.13 3.12
C CYS A 171 5.68 2.38 4.62
N PRO A 172 5.49 3.63 5.09
CA PRO A 172 5.53 3.89 6.52
C PRO A 172 4.56 3.01 7.31
N TRP A 173 3.43 2.68 6.73
CA TRP A 173 2.37 1.88 7.34
C TRP A 173 2.43 0.38 7.01
N GLY A 174 3.42 -0.08 6.22
CA GLY A 174 3.55 -1.50 5.86
C GLY A 174 2.34 -2.09 5.13
N ILE A 175 1.60 -1.28 4.37
CA ILE A 175 0.29 -1.65 3.82
C ILE A 175 0.34 -2.74 2.75
N PRO A 176 1.23 -2.72 1.73
CA PRO A 176 1.25 -3.78 0.73
C PRO A 176 1.55 -5.14 1.36
N GLN A 177 0.72 -6.15 1.07
CA GLN A 177 0.88 -7.51 1.58
C GLN A 177 1.27 -8.46 0.46
N ARG A 178 2.14 -9.44 0.76
CA ARG A 178 2.67 -10.40 -0.20
C ARG A 178 1.95 -11.75 -0.06
N GLN A 179 1.53 -12.31 -1.20
CA GLN A 179 1.15 -13.73 -1.30
C GLN A 179 2.24 -14.48 -2.06
N ALA A 180 2.77 -15.52 -1.48
CA ALA A 180 3.67 -16.46 -2.16
C ALA A 180 2.88 -17.42 -3.08
N GLY A 181 3.59 -18.12 -3.97
CA GLY A 181 2.98 -19.10 -4.85
C GLY A 181 2.19 -18.52 -6.03
N VAL A 182 2.36 -17.23 -6.33
CA VAL A 182 1.74 -16.50 -7.45
C VAL A 182 2.76 -15.61 -8.16
N GLY A 183 2.34 -14.97 -9.23
CA GLY A 183 3.10 -13.94 -9.93
C GLY A 183 4.04 -14.46 -11.00
N ILE A 184 4.64 -13.53 -11.73
CA ILE A 184 5.45 -13.79 -12.92
C ILE A 184 6.73 -14.59 -12.62
N TYR A 185 7.27 -14.45 -11.41
CA TYR A 185 8.52 -15.11 -11.03
C TYR A 185 8.43 -16.63 -11.08
N LEU A 186 7.26 -17.20 -10.77
CA LEU A 186 7.02 -18.64 -10.92
C LEU A 186 7.12 -19.13 -12.37
N LYS A 187 6.82 -18.26 -13.33
CA LYS A 187 6.89 -18.59 -14.76
C LYS A 187 8.34 -18.54 -15.29
N ILE A 188 9.16 -17.63 -14.72
CA ILE A 188 10.54 -17.38 -15.19
C ILE A 188 11.54 -18.25 -14.45
N ALA A 189 11.42 -18.39 -13.13
CA ALA A 189 12.39 -19.07 -12.28
C ALA A 189 11.72 -19.84 -11.11
N PRO A 190 10.87 -20.82 -11.41
CA PRO A 190 10.03 -21.50 -10.41
C PRO A 190 10.81 -22.21 -9.30
N LYS A 191 12.06 -22.63 -9.58
CA LYS A 191 12.91 -23.31 -8.60
C LYS A 191 13.68 -22.37 -7.67
N LEU A 192 13.84 -21.10 -8.04
CA LEU A 192 14.70 -20.16 -7.31
C LEU A 192 13.95 -19.27 -6.33
N ALA A 193 12.69 -19.01 -6.58
CA ALA A 193 11.96 -18.08 -5.73
C ALA A 193 10.51 -18.52 -5.65
N GLY A 194 9.97 -18.83 -4.52
CA GLY A 194 8.57 -19.23 -4.30
C GLY A 194 7.53 -18.33 -4.93
N GLY A 195 7.93 -17.49 -5.86
CA GLY A 195 7.09 -16.50 -6.50
C GLY A 195 6.57 -15.49 -5.48
N GLY A 196 5.58 -14.74 -5.88
CA GLY A 196 4.87 -13.81 -5.03
C GLY A 196 4.46 -12.57 -5.78
N ALA A 197 3.35 -12.00 -5.37
CA ALA A 197 2.88 -10.71 -5.80
C ALA A 197 2.40 -9.91 -4.60
N MET A 198 2.35 -8.59 -4.76
CA MET A 198 1.94 -7.66 -3.71
C MET A 198 0.51 -7.19 -3.97
N TYR A 199 -0.27 -7.12 -2.90
CA TYR A 199 -1.68 -6.73 -2.92
C TYR A 199 -1.95 -5.63 -1.90
N LYS A 200 -2.85 -4.72 -2.23
CA LYS A 200 -3.34 -3.66 -1.35
C LYS A 200 -4.60 -3.02 -1.93
N CYS A 201 -5.29 -2.24 -1.13
CA CYS A 201 -6.38 -1.39 -1.61
C CYS A 201 -5.93 -0.52 -2.80
N ASP A 202 -6.71 -0.54 -3.87
CA ASP A 202 -6.52 0.21 -5.11
C ASP A 202 -7.45 1.43 -5.22
N SER A 203 -8.17 1.77 -4.13
CA SER A 203 -9.21 2.82 -4.09
C SER A 203 -10.39 2.54 -5.03
N CYS A 204 -10.62 1.29 -5.43
CA CYS A 204 -11.58 0.92 -6.46
C CYS A 204 -11.40 1.77 -7.74
N ALA A 205 -10.16 1.86 -8.24
CA ALA A 205 -9.80 2.70 -9.39
C ALA A 205 -10.70 2.45 -10.62
N ASP A 206 -11.15 1.21 -10.82
CA ASP A 206 -12.07 0.82 -11.88
C ASP A 206 -13.49 1.42 -11.71
N LEU A 207 -13.96 1.59 -10.48
CA LEU A 207 -15.23 2.27 -10.18
C LEU A 207 -15.07 3.78 -10.30
N LEU A 208 -14.00 4.35 -9.74
CA LEU A 208 -13.70 5.77 -9.86
C LEU A 208 -13.56 6.21 -11.32
N ALA A 209 -12.94 5.40 -12.17
CA ALA A 209 -12.85 5.67 -13.61
C ALA A 209 -14.22 5.73 -14.31
N LYS A 210 -15.24 5.15 -13.71
CA LYS A 210 -16.64 5.19 -14.18
C LYS A 210 -17.49 6.23 -13.43
N ASN A 211 -16.89 7.12 -12.66
CA ASN A 211 -17.57 8.05 -11.74
C ASN A 211 -18.51 7.35 -10.74
N GLN A 212 -18.15 6.12 -10.33
CA GLN A 212 -18.89 5.36 -9.34
C GLN A 212 -18.17 5.40 -7.99
N ALA A 213 -18.95 5.42 -6.92
CA ALA A 213 -18.41 5.42 -5.56
C ALA A 213 -17.73 4.07 -5.22
N PRO A 214 -16.61 4.08 -4.48
CA PRO A 214 -15.95 2.87 -4.00
C PRO A 214 -16.85 2.00 -3.13
N ALA A 215 -16.66 0.67 -3.22
CA ALA A 215 -17.51 -0.29 -2.54
C ALA A 215 -17.58 -0.11 -1.01
N CYS A 216 -16.48 0.34 -0.38
CA CYS A 216 -16.46 0.59 1.07
C CYS A 216 -17.27 1.82 1.48
N GLU A 217 -17.43 2.81 0.60
CA GLU A 217 -18.28 3.97 0.84
C GLU A 217 -19.75 3.59 0.75
N THR A 218 -20.14 2.98 -0.39
CA THR A 218 -21.56 2.64 -0.67
C THR A 218 -22.15 1.66 0.34
N SER A 219 -21.30 0.84 0.96
CA SER A 219 -21.71 -0.18 1.93
C SER A 219 -21.70 0.29 3.38
N CYS A 220 -21.17 1.48 3.68
CA CYS A 220 -21.05 1.96 5.06
C CYS A 220 -22.39 2.46 5.62
N PRO A 221 -23.05 1.77 6.57
CA PRO A 221 -24.36 2.14 7.06
C PRO A 221 -24.34 3.44 7.87
N LYS A 222 -23.20 3.83 8.44
CA LYS A 222 -23.00 5.05 9.22
C LYS A 222 -22.46 6.22 8.39
N GLY A 223 -22.14 6.00 7.10
CA GLY A 223 -21.50 7.01 6.27
C GLY A 223 -20.17 7.51 6.85
N ALA A 224 -19.43 6.62 7.53
CA ALA A 224 -18.13 6.94 8.10
C ALA A 224 -17.03 7.05 7.03
N ILE A 225 -17.26 6.54 5.83
CA ILE A 225 -16.35 6.63 4.70
C ILE A 225 -17.02 7.48 3.62
N THR A 226 -16.34 8.53 3.17
CA THR A 226 -16.84 9.43 2.13
C THR A 226 -15.73 9.67 1.11
N PHE A 227 -16.05 9.57 -0.18
CA PHE A 227 -15.17 9.94 -1.28
C PHE A 227 -15.71 11.17 -2.01
N GLY A 228 -14.84 11.88 -2.70
CA GLY A 228 -15.23 13.05 -3.49
C GLY A 228 -14.02 13.74 -4.10
N LYS A 229 -14.26 14.90 -4.69
CA LYS A 229 -13.17 15.75 -5.21
C LYS A 229 -12.24 16.13 -4.07
N ARG A 230 -10.93 16.04 -4.32
CA ARG A 230 -9.91 16.25 -3.31
C ARG A 230 -10.11 17.53 -2.49
N ASP A 231 -10.31 18.65 -3.17
CA ASP A 231 -10.42 19.95 -2.50
C ASP A 231 -11.68 20.03 -1.61
N GLU A 232 -12.79 19.48 -2.09
CA GLU A 232 -14.05 19.40 -1.31
C GLU A 232 -13.88 18.50 -0.09
N ILE A 233 -13.19 17.35 -0.25
CA ILE A 233 -12.92 16.40 0.83
C ILE A 233 -11.99 17.01 1.88
N PHE A 234 -10.94 17.72 1.47
CA PHE A 234 -10.04 18.41 2.40
C PHE A 234 -10.76 19.47 3.21
N LYS A 235 -11.57 20.31 2.54
CA LYS A 235 -12.42 21.31 3.23
C LYS A 235 -13.36 20.67 4.23
N LYS A 236 -14.09 19.63 3.83
CA LYS A 236 -14.99 18.86 4.70
C LYS A 236 -14.26 18.25 5.89
N ALA A 237 -13.06 17.70 5.68
CA ALA A 237 -12.25 17.14 6.76
C ALA A 237 -11.85 18.20 7.78
N GLN A 238 -11.48 19.40 7.34
CA GLN A 238 -11.18 20.53 8.21
C GLN A 238 -12.41 20.96 9.03
N GLU A 239 -13.57 21.08 8.40
CA GLU A 239 -14.84 21.43 9.07
C GLU A 239 -15.20 20.41 10.17
N ILE A 240 -15.10 19.10 9.87
CA ILE A 240 -15.34 18.03 10.86
C ILE A 240 -14.32 18.12 11.99
N THR A 241 -13.04 18.29 11.65
CA THR A 241 -11.95 18.40 12.62
C THR A 241 -12.16 19.55 13.59
N GLU A 242 -12.56 20.72 13.08
CA GLU A 242 -12.83 21.88 13.91
C GLU A 242 -14.02 21.63 14.85
N SER A 243 -15.09 21.00 14.35
CA SER A 243 -16.24 20.60 15.18
C SER A 243 -15.84 19.62 16.30
N TYR A 244 -14.91 18.68 16.03
CA TYR A 244 -14.42 17.76 17.04
C TYR A 244 -13.55 18.46 18.08
N LYS A 245 -12.64 19.35 17.68
CA LYS A 245 -11.80 20.14 18.59
C LYS A 245 -12.63 20.95 19.57
N GLN A 246 -13.67 21.66 19.06
CA GLN A 246 -14.55 22.48 19.89
C GLN A 246 -15.29 21.64 20.94
N LYS A 247 -15.68 20.42 20.61
CA LYS A 247 -16.42 19.53 21.53
C LYS A 247 -15.49 18.82 22.53
N ALA A 248 -14.31 18.43 22.10
CA ALA A 248 -13.42 17.59 22.90
C ALA A 248 -12.75 18.36 24.04
N GLN A 249 -12.58 19.70 23.91
CA GLN A 249 -11.86 20.55 24.88
C GLN A 249 -10.44 20.03 25.25
N MET A 250 -9.85 19.20 24.37
CA MET A 250 -8.52 18.60 24.53
C MET A 250 -7.58 19.16 23.46
N GLN A 251 -6.32 19.32 23.82
CA GLN A 251 -5.28 19.64 22.84
C GLN A 251 -4.83 18.38 22.09
N GLY A 252 -4.51 18.51 20.80
CA GLY A 252 -4.01 17.41 20.01
C GLY A 252 -4.36 17.51 18.52
N THR A 253 -3.99 16.48 17.79
CA THR A 253 -4.21 16.34 16.35
C THR A 253 -5.48 15.55 16.06
N TYR A 254 -6.41 16.13 15.33
CA TYR A 254 -7.73 15.55 15.04
C TYR A 254 -7.92 15.17 13.58
N ILE A 255 -6.91 15.41 12.75
CA ILE A 255 -6.83 14.98 11.36
C ILE A 255 -5.54 14.23 11.14
N TYR A 256 -5.56 13.19 10.31
CA TYR A 256 -4.40 12.37 9.98
C TYR A 256 -4.40 12.03 8.50
N GLY A 257 -3.24 12.04 7.87
CA GLY A 257 -3.06 11.77 6.45
C GLY A 257 -2.91 13.02 5.60
N ASP A 258 -3.13 14.20 6.15
CA ASP A 258 -2.95 15.49 5.47
C ASP A 258 -1.48 15.87 5.28
N THR A 259 -0.63 15.59 6.27
CA THR A 259 0.81 15.92 6.27
C THR A 259 1.70 14.68 6.28
N GLN A 260 1.22 13.56 6.83
CA GLN A 260 1.99 12.32 6.95
C GLN A 260 2.49 11.84 5.58
N ASN A 261 3.78 11.50 5.51
CA ASN A 261 4.44 11.05 4.27
C ASN A 261 4.37 12.07 3.11
N GLY A 262 4.23 13.36 3.42
CA GLY A 262 4.07 14.42 2.42
C GLY A 262 2.64 14.59 1.90
N GLY A 263 1.66 14.09 2.64
CA GLY A 263 0.23 14.13 2.30
C GLY A 263 -0.29 12.86 1.63
N THR A 264 -1.58 12.64 1.79
CA THR A 264 -2.28 11.46 1.25
C THR A 264 -3.67 11.82 0.73
N SER A 265 -4.26 10.92 -0.06
CA SER A 265 -5.66 11.03 -0.51
C SER A 265 -6.63 10.29 0.41
N THR A 266 -6.16 9.71 1.52
CA THR A 266 -7.03 9.14 2.57
C THR A 266 -6.81 9.92 3.86
N LEU A 267 -7.80 10.69 4.26
CA LEU A 267 -7.81 11.46 5.49
C LEU A 267 -8.60 10.74 6.55
N TYR A 268 -8.09 10.72 7.76
CA TYR A 268 -8.84 10.31 8.94
C TYR A 268 -9.19 11.55 9.75
N VAL A 269 -10.41 11.60 10.27
CA VAL A 269 -10.86 12.59 11.26
C VAL A 269 -11.38 11.86 12.49
N SER A 270 -11.09 12.38 13.67
CA SER A 270 -11.39 11.70 14.93
C SER A 270 -11.87 12.69 15.99
N PRO A 271 -12.85 12.31 16.84
CA PRO A 271 -13.21 13.09 18.03
C PRO A 271 -12.17 12.94 19.16
N ILE A 272 -11.22 12.02 19.01
CA ILE A 272 -10.15 11.74 19.98
C ILE A 272 -8.82 12.09 19.30
N PRO A 273 -7.89 12.80 19.98
CA PRO A 273 -6.57 13.09 19.44
C PRO A 273 -5.83 11.86 18.95
N PHE A 274 -5.18 11.95 17.78
CA PHE A 274 -4.42 10.84 17.20
C PHE A 274 -3.23 10.41 18.04
N GLU A 275 -2.70 11.27 18.90
CA GLU A 275 -1.68 10.93 19.89
C GLU A 275 -2.17 9.85 20.84
N ILE A 276 -3.42 9.94 21.29
CA ILE A 276 -4.05 8.96 22.19
C ILE A 276 -4.30 7.65 21.43
N LEU A 277 -4.82 7.74 20.21
CA LEU A 277 -5.08 6.56 19.37
C LEU A 277 -3.79 5.81 19.03
N ASP A 278 -2.70 6.54 18.68
CA ASP A 278 -1.39 5.93 18.40
C ASP A 278 -0.80 5.27 19.64
N ASN A 279 -0.88 5.90 20.80
CA ASN A 279 -0.42 5.32 22.05
C ASN A 279 -1.19 4.03 22.40
N ALA A 280 -2.52 4.02 22.26
CA ALA A 280 -3.32 2.82 22.50
C ALA A 280 -2.97 1.68 21.53
N LEU A 281 -2.73 2.03 20.24
CA LEU A 281 -2.32 1.07 19.23
C LEU A 281 -0.92 0.50 19.54
N ASN A 282 0.01 1.36 19.95
CA ASN A 282 1.37 0.98 20.34
C ASN A 282 1.36 0.03 21.54
N GLN A 283 0.51 0.27 22.53
CA GLN A 283 0.32 -0.61 23.68
C GLN A 283 -0.28 -1.96 23.27
N LYS A 284 -1.36 -1.95 22.49
CA LYS A 284 -2.06 -3.15 22.01
C LYS A 284 -1.13 -4.11 21.27
N TYR A 285 -0.24 -3.60 20.41
CA TYR A 285 0.62 -4.40 19.55
C TYR A 285 2.08 -4.43 20.00
N SER A 286 2.43 -3.76 21.12
CA SER A 286 3.79 -3.62 21.63
C SER A 286 4.75 -3.09 20.56
N PHE A 287 4.35 -2.03 19.85
CA PHE A 287 5.22 -1.35 18.89
C PHE A 287 6.35 -0.64 19.64
N THR A 288 7.56 -0.76 19.13
CA THR A 288 8.76 -0.08 19.64
C THR A 288 9.45 0.69 18.52
N LYS A 289 10.44 1.53 18.87
CA LYS A 289 11.25 2.23 17.86
C LYS A 289 11.98 1.26 16.93
N GLU A 290 12.36 0.08 17.43
CA GLU A 290 13.04 -0.99 16.68
C GLU A 290 12.05 -1.83 15.87
N LYS A 291 10.79 -1.96 16.35
CA LYS A 291 9.71 -2.69 15.72
C LYS A 291 8.47 -1.79 15.61
N PRO A 292 8.53 -0.74 14.76
CA PRO A 292 7.49 0.29 14.70
C PRO A 292 6.19 -0.19 14.06
N GLN A 293 6.17 -1.39 13.49
CA GLN A 293 5.00 -1.94 12.82
C GLN A 293 4.97 -3.45 12.85
N LYS A 294 3.77 -4.00 12.78
CA LYS A 294 3.49 -5.42 12.58
C LYS A 294 2.94 -5.65 11.19
N VAL A 295 3.36 -6.71 10.53
CA VAL A 295 2.91 -7.00 9.15
C VAL A 295 1.39 -6.98 9.08
N GLY A 296 0.85 -6.16 8.18
CA GLY A 296 -0.61 -6.01 7.96
C GLY A 296 -1.36 -5.21 9.03
N ILE A 297 -0.66 -4.61 9.99
CA ILE A 297 -1.25 -3.74 11.02
C ILE A 297 -0.55 -2.38 10.96
N PRO A 298 -1.12 -1.40 10.25
CA PRO A 298 -0.57 -0.05 10.15
C PRO A 298 -0.63 0.71 11.49
N HIS A 299 0.44 1.43 11.84
CA HIS A 299 0.46 2.36 12.98
C HIS A 299 -0.26 3.68 12.68
N LEU A 300 -0.37 4.56 13.67
CA LEU A 300 -0.93 5.90 13.59
C LEU A 300 0.09 7.00 13.96
N ASN A 301 1.38 6.70 13.85
CA ASN A 301 2.44 7.65 14.19
C ASN A 301 2.26 8.95 13.38
N LEU A 302 2.29 10.08 14.07
CA LEU A 302 2.12 11.40 13.49
C LEU A 302 3.37 11.90 12.76
N GLU A 303 4.56 11.46 13.18
CA GLU A 303 5.84 11.88 12.63
C GLU A 303 6.30 11.01 11.45
N VAL A 304 5.41 10.81 10.48
CA VAL A 304 5.73 10.02 9.29
C VAL A 304 6.33 10.91 8.20
N LYS A 305 7.60 10.68 7.90
CA LYS A 305 8.34 11.38 6.83
C LYS A 305 8.38 10.55 5.56
N ASN A 306 8.37 11.21 4.40
CA ASN A 306 8.55 10.54 3.12
C ASN A 306 10.01 10.07 2.99
N PHE A 307 10.20 8.75 2.90
CA PHE A 307 11.53 8.14 2.84
C PHE A 307 12.37 8.61 1.66
N VAL A 308 11.76 8.86 0.51
CA VAL A 308 12.47 9.26 -0.73
C VAL A 308 12.76 10.76 -0.77
N SER A 309 12.01 11.58 -0.03
CA SER A 309 12.21 13.03 0.04
C SER A 309 13.29 13.43 1.05
N SER A 310 13.82 12.49 1.85
CA SER A 310 14.93 12.82 2.73
C SER A 310 16.22 12.87 1.92
N ASP A 311 16.80 14.06 1.74
CA ASP A 311 18.04 14.30 0.98
C ASP A 311 19.17 13.37 1.39
N SER A 312 19.24 13.02 2.67
CA SER A 312 20.24 12.09 3.21
C SER A 312 20.09 10.65 2.70
N ALA A 313 18.86 10.16 2.44
CA ALA A 313 18.64 8.80 1.94
C ALA A 313 18.98 8.69 0.46
N LEU A 314 18.68 9.72 -0.33
CA LEU A 314 19.02 9.79 -1.75
C LEU A 314 20.54 9.87 -1.95
N ILE A 315 21.23 10.71 -1.21
CA ILE A 315 22.71 10.85 -1.25
C ILE A 315 23.38 9.55 -0.85
N LYS A 316 22.95 8.91 0.25
CA LYS A 316 23.48 7.61 0.67
C LYS A 316 23.24 6.52 -0.34
N SER A 317 22.09 6.45 -0.98
CA SER A 317 21.79 5.43 -2.00
C SER A 317 22.62 5.64 -3.27
N VAL A 318 22.81 6.88 -3.72
CA VAL A 318 23.60 7.21 -4.91
C VAL A 318 25.10 6.99 -4.67
N LEU A 319 25.61 7.32 -3.48
CA LEU A 319 27.02 7.16 -3.15
C LEU A 319 27.40 5.71 -2.81
N LEU A 320 26.50 4.96 -2.17
CA LEU A 320 26.81 3.58 -1.73
C LEU A 320 26.54 2.53 -2.82
N ALA A 321 25.60 2.76 -3.74
CA ALA A 321 25.26 1.77 -4.76
C ALA A 321 26.45 1.36 -5.67
N PRO A 322 27.29 2.28 -6.16
CA PRO A 322 28.48 1.90 -6.95
C PRO A 322 29.51 1.11 -6.13
N VAL A 323 29.72 1.50 -4.87
CA VAL A 323 30.68 0.83 -3.98
C VAL A 323 30.22 -0.57 -3.62
N VAL A 324 28.94 -0.74 -3.27
CA VAL A 324 28.34 -2.05 -2.99
C VAL A 324 28.36 -2.94 -4.24
N GLY A 325 28.10 -2.37 -5.42
CA GLY A 325 28.17 -3.08 -6.69
C GLY A 325 29.59 -3.55 -7.02
N ALA A 326 30.59 -2.70 -6.80
CA ALA A 326 32.01 -3.05 -7.01
C ALA A 326 32.48 -4.14 -6.04
N ILE A 327 32.11 -4.05 -4.76
CA ILE A 327 32.43 -5.07 -3.75
C ILE A 327 31.76 -6.40 -4.10
N ALA A 328 30.48 -6.40 -4.43
CA ALA A 328 29.74 -7.60 -4.79
C ALA A 328 30.31 -8.24 -6.07
N GLY A 329 30.66 -7.43 -7.08
CA GLY A 329 31.34 -7.89 -8.29
C GLY A 329 32.73 -8.48 -8.00
N GLY A 330 33.52 -7.83 -7.15
CA GLY A 330 34.83 -8.33 -6.73
C GLY A 330 34.77 -9.67 -5.99
N ILE A 331 33.79 -9.83 -5.10
CA ILE A 331 33.51 -11.08 -4.36
C ILE A 331 33.08 -12.19 -5.33
N ALA A 332 32.26 -11.89 -6.32
CA ALA A 332 31.79 -12.84 -7.32
C ALA A 332 32.96 -13.34 -8.18
N ILE A 333 33.82 -12.43 -8.64
CA ILE A 333 35.02 -12.75 -9.40
C ILE A 333 36.01 -13.58 -8.56
N ALA A 334 36.24 -13.19 -7.30
CA ALA A 334 37.16 -13.93 -6.42
C ALA A 334 36.67 -15.36 -6.11
N LYS A 335 35.33 -15.56 -5.99
CA LYS A 335 34.75 -16.91 -5.84
C LYS A 335 34.82 -17.74 -7.10
N SER A 336 34.60 -17.14 -8.27
CA SER A 336 34.77 -17.82 -9.58
C SER A 336 36.18 -18.32 -9.78
N ASN A 337 37.18 -17.49 -9.50
CA ASN A 337 38.61 -17.85 -9.64
C ASN A 337 39.08 -18.91 -8.63
N LYS A 338 38.38 -19.08 -7.47
CA LYS A 338 38.69 -20.17 -6.53
C LYS A 338 38.09 -21.52 -6.95
N GLY A 339 36.96 -21.48 -7.68
CA GLY A 339 36.31 -22.69 -8.21
C GLY A 339 37.17 -23.39 -9.24
N ASP A 340 37.88 -22.65 -10.11
CA ASP A 340 38.73 -23.21 -11.18
C ASP A 340 40.06 -23.79 -10.68
N LYS A 341 40.51 -23.45 -9.46
CA LYS A 341 41.76 -24.02 -8.89
C LYS A 341 41.56 -25.36 -8.20
N ASN A 342 40.35 -25.77 -7.93
CA ASN A 342 39.99 -27.05 -7.29
C ASN A 342 39.50 -28.10 -8.30
N ALA A 343 39.56 -27.77 -9.62
CA ALA A 343 39.16 -28.65 -10.72
C ALA A 343 40.37 -29.15 -11.57
N LYS A 344 41.59 -29.07 -11.02
CA LYS A 344 42.79 -29.70 -11.61
C LYS A 344 43.39 -30.73 -10.69
#